data_7dc9a32784f0c7b68796fe8369c84778
#
_entry.id   7dc9a32784f0c7b68796fe8369c84778
#
_cell.length_a   1.000
_cell.length_b   1.000
_cell.length_c   1.000
_cell.angle_alpha   90.00
_cell.angle_beta   90.00
_cell.angle_gamma   90.00
#
_symmetry.space_group_name_H-M   'P 1'
#
loop_
_entity.id
_entity.type
_entity.pdbx_description
1 polymer ?
#
loop_
_entity_poly.entity_id
_entity_poly.type
_entity_poly.pdbx_seq_one_letter_code
_entity_poly.pdbx_strand_id
1 'polypeptide(L)'
;MKSMEVLFLKEKELQMIKNILFDLDDTILDFHKCERTALSETFIKLGVEHTDKILDRYSVINDMHWKRLEKGELTRAQVLLGRFEVLFEEIGAECSGELAWKTYEELLGNQYFLVDGALDLLEKLYGKYRLYIVSNGTATVQDRRIAGAKLEKYFDKIFISQKIGFNKPDIRFF
;
A
#
# COMPACT_ATOMS: atom_id res chain seq x y z
N MET A 1 17.91 36.99 18.51
CA MET A 1 17.15 37.54 17.40
C MET A 1 17.03 36.58 16.22
N LYS A 2 18.10 35.97 15.69
CA LYS A 2 18.01 35.01 14.57
C LYS A 2 17.10 33.75 14.80
N SER A 3 16.98 33.28 16.05
CA SER A 3 16.15 32.08 16.35
C SER A 3 14.65 32.33 16.29
N MET A 4 14.20 33.51 16.62
CA MET A 4 12.76 33.87 16.55
C MET A 4 12.29 34.14 15.12
N GLU A 5 13.12 34.76 14.27
CA GLU A 5 12.79 34.92 12.84
C GLU A 5 12.70 33.61 12.09
N VAL A 6 13.57 32.65 12.40
CA VAL A 6 13.51 31.30 11.81
C VAL A 6 12.27 30.53 12.28
N LEU A 7 11.84 30.70 13.54
CA LEU A 7 10.56 30.11 14.02
C LEU A 7 9.35 30.76 13.32
N PHE A 8 9.34 32.09 13.20
CA PHE A 8 8.26 32.82 12.52
C PHE A 8 8.17 32.51 11.02
N LEU A 9 9.32 32.28 10.35
CA LEU A 9 9.36 31.86 8.95
C LEU A 9 8.85 30.42 8.81
N LYS A 10 9.22 29.51 9.72
CA LYS A 10 8.69 28.13 9.74
C LYS A 10 7.19 28.10 10.02
N GLU A 11 6.68 28.90 10.93
CA GLU A 11 5.23 29.01 11.18
C GLU A 11 4.48 29.62 9.98
N LYS A 12 5.06 30.60 9.30
CA LYS A 12 4.49 31.21 8.10
C LYS A 12 4.49 30.25 6.89
N GLU A 13 5.54 29.43 6.74
CA GLU A 13 5.60 28.40 5.71
C GLU A 13 4.60 27.26 6.00
N LEU A 14 4.45 26.84 7.26
CA LEU A 14 3.42 25.89 7.69
C LEU A 14 1.98 26.39 7.45
N GLN A 15 1.75 27.70 7.56
CA GLN A 15 0.44 28.31 7.23
C GLN A 15 0.16 28.32 5.72
N MET A 16 1.13 28.05 4.85
CA MET A 16 0.91 27.95 3.40
C MET A 16 0.53 26.53 2.94
N ILE A 17 0.81 25.49 3.74
CA ILE A 17 0.38 24.12 3.43
C ILE A 17 -1.11 24.02 3.68
N LYS A 18 -1.87 23.69 2.64
CA LYS A 18 -3.33 23.48 2.71
C LYS A 18 -3.73 22.03 2.43
N ASN A 19 -2.89 21.31 1.71
CA ASN A 19 -3.16 19.97 1.24
C ASN A 19 -2.00 19.04 1.65
N ILE A 20 -2.34 17.87 2.16
CA ILE A 20 -1.39 16.83 2.53
C ILE A 20 -1.78 15.55 1.79
N LEU A 21 -0.83 14.98 1.05
CA LEU A 21 -0.98 13.72 0.35
C LEU A 21 -0.25 12.64 1.15
N PHE A 22 -1.00 11.62 1.55
CA PHE A 22 -0.46 10.44 2.24
C PHE A 22 -0.35 9.27 1.28
N ASP A 23 0.76 8.56 1.32
CA ASP A 23 0.77 7.18 0.86
C ASP A 23 -0.06 6.33 1.82
N LEU A 24 -0.54 5.18 1.37
CA LEU A 24 -1.33 4.30 2.19
C LEU A 24 -0.48 3.22 2.86
N ASP A 25 0.26 2.46 2.04
CA ASP A 25 1.02 1.29 2.45
C ASP A 25 2.31 1.70 3.16
N ASP A 26 2.59 1.10 4.31
CA ASP A 26 3.70 1.42 5.23
C ASP A 26 3.78 2.91 5.65
N THR A 27 2.65 3.62 5.51
CA THR A 27 2.50 5.01 5.95
C THR A 27 1.30 5.16 6.88
N ILE A 28 0.13 4.68 6.48
CA ILE A 28 -1.09 4.67 7.29
C ILE A 28 -1.42 3.23 7.69
N LEU A 29 -1.36 2.30 6.75
CA LEU A 29 -1.54 0.88 6.97
C LEU A 29 -0.18 0.17 6.97
N ASP A 30 0.06 -0.67 7.97
CA ASP A 30 1.21 -1.57 8.07
C ASP A 30 1.06 -2.67 7.00
N PHE A 31 1.62 -2.38 5.82
CA PHE A 31 1.50 -3.29 4.68
C PHE A 31 2.21 -4.61 4.93
N HIS A 32 3.38 -4.59 5.54
CA HIS A 32 4.13 -5.82 5.83
C HIS A 32 3.32 -6.79 6.69
N LYS A 33 2.65 -6.29 7.72
CA LYS A 33 1.79 -7.10 8.56
C LYS A 33 0.54 -7.59 7.82
N CYS A 34 -0.09 -6.71 7.02
CA CYS A 34 -1.25 -7.07 6.19
C CYS A 34 -0.88 -8.14 5.15
N GLU A 35 0.23 -7.94 4.43
CA GLU A 35 0.76 -8.86 3.44
C GLU A 35 1.03 -10.23 4.03
N ARG A 36 1.80 -10.28 5.13
CA ARG A 36 2.19 -11.53 5.78
C ARG A 36 0.99 -12.33 6.25
N THR A 37 0.00 -11.66 6.86
CA THR A 37 -1.25 -12.29 7.30
C THR A 37 -2.03 -12.86 6.13
N ALA A 38 -2.31 -12.03 5.11
CA ALA A 38 -3.05 -12.45 3.93
C ALA A 38 -2.36 -13.58 3.16
N LEU A 39 -1.02 -13.52 3.06
CA LEU A 39 -0.24 -14.55 2.38
C LEU A 39 -0.29 -15.89 3.12
N SER A 40 -0.10 -15.88 4.44
CA SER A 40 -0.20 -17.07 5.27
C SER A 40 -1.59 -17.72 5.14
N GLU A 41 -2.66 -16.94 5.25
CA GLU A 41 -4.03 -17.41 5.05
C GLU A 41 -4.26 -17.96 3.63
N THR A 42 -3.67 -17.34 2.61
CA THR A 42 -3.71 -17.80 1.22
C THR A 42 -3.09 -19.18 1.09
N PHE A 43 -1.88 -19.35 1.62
CA PHE A 43 -1.15 -20.61 1.50
C PHE A 43 -1.81 -21.73 2.29
N ILE A 44 -2.33 -21.46 3.49
CA ILE A 44 -3.16 -22.41 4.24
C ILE A 44 -4.34 -22.86 3.39
N LYS A 45 -5.09 -21.92 2.81
CA LYS A 45 -6.30 -22.20 2.00
C LYS A 45 -5.98 -23.02 0.76
N LEU A 46 -4.79 -22.86 0.18
CA LEU A 46 -4.36 -23.53 -1.04
C LEU A 46 -3.49 -24.79 -0.78
N GLY A 47 -3.21 -25.12 0.47
CA GLY A 47 -2.36 -26.26 0.82
C GLY A 47 -0.87 -26.08 0.44
N VAL A 48 -0.42 -24.83 0.32
CA VAL A 48 0.98 -24.48 0.04
C VAL A 48 1.75 -24.32 1.35
N GLU A 49 3.00 -24.79 1.39
CA GLU A 49 3.88 -24.57 2.54
C GLU A 49 4.08 -23.07 2.80
N HIS A 50 4.04 -22.65 4.07
CA HIS A 50 4.09 -21.25 4.46
C HIS A 50 4.99 -20.97 5.67
N THR A 51 6.24 -21.44 5.60
CA THR A 51 7.27 -21.10 6.60
C THR A 51 7.61 -19.61 6.54
N ASP A 52 8.13 -19.07 7.64
CA ASP A 52 8.60 -17.68 7.70
C ASP A 52 9.56 -17.36 6.56
N LYS A 53 10.46 -18.28 6.22
CA LYS A 53 11.40 -18.11 5.11
C LYS A 53 10.69 -17.92 3.75
N ILE A 54 9.61 -18.66 3.50
CA ILE A 54 8.82 -18.55 2.27
C ILE A 54 8.06 -17.22 2.23
N LEU A 55 7.47 -16.83 3.35
CA LEU A 55 6.77 -15.55 3.47
C LEU A 55 7.72 -14.37 3.26
N ASP A 56 8.91 -14.40 3.87
CA ASP A 56 9.94 -13.37 3.68
C ASP A 56 10.43 -13.33 2.22
N ARG A 57 10.60 -14.50 1.61
CA ARG A 57 10.99 -14.57 0.19
C ARG A 57 9.94 -13.97 -0.73
N TYR A 58 8.66 -14.22 -0.46
CA TYR A 58 7.59 -13.58 -1.21
C TYR A 58 7.65 -12.05 -1.11
N SER A 59 7.84 -11.49 0.09
CA SER A 59 7.91 -10.03 0.27
C SER A 59 9.02 -9.41 -0.57
N VAL A 60 10.18 -10.07 -0.66
CA VAL A 60 11.28 -9.62 -1.55
C VAL A 60 10.87 -9.65 -3.02
N ILE A 61 10.24 -10.74 -3.47
CA ILE A 61 9.77 -10.88 -4.86
C ILE A 61 8.70 -9.84 -5.16
N ASN A 62 7.76 -9.63 -4.25
CA ASN A 62 6.68 -8.66 -4.38
C ASN A 62 7.24 -7.23 -4.53
N ASP A 63 8.14 -6.81 -3.64
CA ASP A 63 8.79 -5.50 -3.69
C ASP A 63 9.54 -5.28 -5.03
N MET A 64 10.28 -6.29 -5.51
CA MET A 64 10.96 -6.23 -6.81
C MET A 64 9.97 -6.03 -7.97
N HIS A 65 8.82 -6.72 -7.97
CA HIS A 65 7.83 -6.61 -9.02
C HIS A 65 7.17 -5.23 -9.03
N TRP A 66 6.82 -4.69 -7.87
CA TRP A 66 6.24 -3.34 -7.76
C TRP A 66 7.23 -2.26 -8.20
N LYS A 67 8.52 -2.36 -7.82
CA LYS A 67 9.57 -1.45 -8.30
C LYS A 67 9.74 -1.47 -9.82
N ARG A 68 9.59 -2.64 -10.45
CA ARG A 68 9.62 -2.77 -11.90
C ARG A 68 8.39 -2.15 -12.58
N LEU A 69 7.21 -2.24 -11.95
CA LEU A 69 6.02 -1.52 -12.42
C LEU A 69 6.24 0.01 -12.39
N GLU A 70 6.80 0.54 -11.32
CA GLU A 70 7.08 1.97 -11.17
C GLU A 70 8.07 2.49 -12.22
N LYS A 71 8.98 1.64 -12.66
CA LYS A 71 9.92 1.93 -13.77
C LYS A 71 9.31 1.73 -15.17
N GLY A 72 8.07 1.23 -15.24
CA GLY A 72 7.41 0.90 -16.51
C GLY A 72 7.93 -0.38 -17.18
N GLU A 73 8.70 -1.21 -16.49
CA GLU A 73 9.25 -2.47 -17.00
C GLU A 73 8.22 -3.60 -17.02
N LEU A 74 7.24 -3.54 -16.12
CA LEU A 74 6.14 -4.51 -16.02
C LEU A 74 4.79 -3.82 -16.06
N THR A 75 3.81 -4.51 -16.60
CA THR A 75 2.40 -4.16 -16.44
C THR A 75 1.89 -4.63 -15.07
N ARG A 76 0.80 -4.03 -14.59
CA ARG A 76 0.15 -4.47 -13.34
C ARG A 76 -0.21 -5.96 -13.36
N ALA A 77 -0.76 -6.47 -14.46
CA ALA A 77 -1.11 -7.88 -14.58
C ALA A 77 0.12 -8.80 -14.41
N GLN A 78 1.27 -8.40 -14.98
CA GLN A 78 2.52 -9.14 -14.81
C GLN A 78 3.03 -9.08 -13.37
N VAL A 79 2.86 -7.98 -12.65
CA VAL A 79 3.20 -7.89 -11.22
C VAL A 79 2.32 -8.82 -10.41
N LEU A 80 1.01 -8.75 -10.60
CA LEU A 80 0.05 -9.48 -9.76
C LEU A 80 0.18 -11.00 -9.89
N LEU A 81 0.39 -11.48 -11.10
CA LEU A 81 0.57 -12.91 -11.39
C LEU A 81 2.02 -13.36 -11.14
N GLY A 82 2.98 -12.65 -11.72
CA GLY A 82 4.37 -13.09 -11.79
C GLY A 82 5.04 -13.29 -10.44
N ARG A 83 4.67 -12.52 -9.41
CA ARG A 83 5.22 -12.69 -8.06
C ARG A 83 4.90 -14.06 -7.45
N PHE A 84 3.73 -14.64 -7.76
CA PHE A 84 3.37 -15.99 -7.32
C PHE A 84 4.03 -17.05 -8.19
N GLU A 85 4.09 -16.84 -9.50
CA GLU A 85 4.75 -17.78 -10.42
C GLU A 85 6.23 -17.95 -10.06
N VAL A 86 6.95 -16.83 -9.84
CA VAL A 86 8.36 -16.86 -9.43
C VAL A 86 8.54 -17.55 -8.09
N LEU A 87 7.72 -17.26 -7.10
CA LEU A 87 7.82 -17.93 -5.80
C LEU A 87 7.56 -19.44 -5.93
N PHE A 88 6.51 -19.84 -6.63
CA PHE A 88 6.12 -21.25 -6.75
C PHE A 88 7.15 -22.06 -7.53
N GLU A 89 7.79 -21.47 -8.54
CA GLU A 89 8.93 -22.08 -9.23
C GLU A 89 10.11 -22.30 -8.26
N GLU A 90 10.46 -21.29 -7.44
CA GLU A 90 11.57 -21.38 -6.48
C GLU A 90 11.35 -22.43 -5.38
N ILE A 91 10.12 -22.61 -4.92
CA ILE A 91 9.81 -23.56 -3.82
C ILE A 91 9.29 -24.91 -4.32
N GLY A 92 9.13 -25.08 -5.65
CA GLY A 92 8.60 -26.30 -6.25
C GLY A 92 7.13 -26.58 -5.91
N ALA A 93 6.31 -25.54 -5.71
CA ALA A 93 4.90 -25.71 -5.36
C ALA A 93 4.05 -25.93 -6.61
N GLU A 94 3.26 -27.00 -6.62
CA GLU A 94 2.28 -27.30 -7.67
C GLU A 94 0.95 -26.55 -7.41
N CYS A 95 0.97 -25.23 -7.53
CA CYS A 95 -0.20 -24.40 -7.33
C CYS A 95 -0.32 -23.34 -8.45
N SER A 96 -1.54 -23.03 -8.86
CA SER A 96 -1.78 -21.98 -9.85
C SER A 96 -1.46 -20.61 -9.29
N GLY A 97 -0.54 -19.87 -9.93
CA GLY A 97 -0.24 -18.48 -9.59
C GLY A 97 -1.46 -17.58 -9.68
N GLU A 98 -2.35 -17.83 -10.67
CA GLU A 98 -3.59 -17.06 -10.83
C GLU A 98 -4.56 -17.30 -9.67
N LEU A 99 -4.73 -18.55 -9.22
CA LEU A 99 -5.56 -18.86 -8.08
C LEU A 99 -5.01 -18.25 -6.79
N ALA A 100 -3.69 -18.33 -6.60
CA ALA A 100 -3.02 -17.74 -5.44
C ALA A 100 -3.16 -16.22 -5.44
N TRP A 101 -2.94 -15.55 -6.56
CA TRP A 101 -3.15 -14.11 -6.68
C TRP A 101 -4.57 -13.70 -6.32
N LYS A 102 -5.58 -14.32 -6.91
CA LYS A 102 -6.99 -13.97 -6.66
C LYS A 102 -7.37 -14.19 -5.19
N THR A 103 -6.95 -15.32 -4.61
CA THR A 103 -7.19 -15.63 -3.20
C THR A 103 -6.49 -14.63 -2.27
N TYR A 104 -5.24 -14.29 -2.60
CA TYR A 104 -4.46 -13.32 -1.84
C TYR A 104 -5.09 -11.92 -1.86
N GLU A 105 -5.51 -11.40 -3.02
CA GLU A 105 -6.15 -10.08 -3.10
C GLU A 105 -7.48 -10.04 -2.33
N GLU A 106 -8.25 -11.12 -2.36
CA GLU A 106 -9.46 -11.25 -1.54
C GLU A 106 -9.15 -11.13 -0.04
N LEU A 107 -8.14 -11.86 0.43
CA LEU A 107 -7.73 -11.88 1.83
C LEU A 107 -7.05 -10.57 2.24
N LEU A 108 -6.15 -10.04 1.40
CA LEU A 108 -5.49 -8.75 1.65
C LEU A 108 -6.49 -7.60 1.78
N GLY A 109 -7.55 -7.61 0.99
CA GLY A 109 -8.62 -6.61 1.11
C GLY A 109 -9.32 -6.58 2.48
N ASN A 110 -9.15 -7.64 3.29
CA ASN A 110 -9.68 -7.73 4.66
C ASN A 110 -8.62 -7.45 5.74
N GLN A 111 -7.37 -7.11 5.34
CA GLN A 111 -6.29 -6.78 6.27
C GLN A 111 -6.04 -5.27 6.28
N TYR A 112 -6.19 -4.64 7.45
CA TYR A 112 -6.04 -3.19 7.60
C TYR A 112 -5.44 -2.80 8.94
N PHE A 113 -4.31 -3.42 9.30
CA PHE A 113 -3.52 -3.02 10.47
C PHE A 113 -3.00 -1.60 10.26
N LEU A 114 -3.14 -0.75 11.28
CA LEU A 114 -2.63 0.62 11.24
C LEU A 114 -1.15 0.65 11.65
N VAL A 115 -0.39 1.55 11.05
CA VAL A 115 0.93 1.95 11.58
C VAL A 115 0.72 2.67 12.91
N ASP A 116 1.60 2.41 13.87
CA ASP A 116 1.52 3.02 15.19
C ASP A 116 1.51 4.56 15.10
N GLY A 117 0.53 5.18 15.74
CA GLY A 117 0.36 6.63 15.74
C GLY A 117 -0.28 7.23 14.47
N ALA A 118 -0.56 6.43 13.43
CA ALA A 118 -1.16 6.93 12.20
C ALA A 118 -2.54 7.56 12.45
N LEU A 119 -3.39 6.91 13.25
CA LEU A 119 -4.71 7.42 13.56
C LEU A 119 -4.64 8.73 14.34
N ASP A 120 -3.80 8.80 15.36
CA ASP A 120 -3.59 10.01 16.17
C ASP A 120 -3.11 11.20 15.31
N LEU A 121 -2.26 10.90 14.31
CA LEU A 121 -1.80 11.92 13.35
C LEU A 121 -2.95 12.41 12.48
N LEU A 122 -3.75 11.50 11.92
CA LEU A 122 -4.90 11.86 11.09
C LEU A 122 -5.92 12.70 11.87
N GLU A 123 -6.22 12.34 13.12
CA GLU A 123 -7.11 13.12 13.99
C GLU A 123 -6.59 14.53 14.28
N LYS A 124 -5.28 14.69 14.49
CA LYS A 124 -4.66 16.01 14.70
C LYS A 124 -4.69 16.90 13.46
N LEU A 125 -4.66 16.32 12.27
CA LEU A 125 -4.64 17.04 10.98
C LEU A 125 -6.05 17.29 10.43
N TYR A 126 -6.99 16.42 10.76
CA TYR A 126 -8.38 16.50 10.28
C TYR A 126 -9.01 17.84 10.61
N GLY A 127 -9.67 18.45 9.64
CA GLY A 127 -10.30 19.77 9.76
C GLY A 127 -9.34 20.96 9.74
N LYS A 128 -8.01 20.72 9.83
CA LYS A 128 -6.98 21.78 9.69
C LYS A 128 -6.40 21.82 8.28
N TYR A 129 -6.29 20.66 7.64
CA TYR A 129 -5.76 20.48 6.30
C TYR A 129 -6.73 19.64 5.46
N ARG A 130 -6.65 19.79 4.15
CA ARG A 130 -7.25 18.83 3.23
C ARG A 130 -6.34 17.63 3.10
N LEU A 131 -6.85 16.45 3.40
CA LEU A 131 -6.07 15.23 3.40
C LEU A 131 -6.46 14.36 2.19
N TYR A 132 -5.47 13.74 1.58
CA TYR A 132 -5.64 12.91 0.41
C TYR A 132 -4.83 11.63 0.54
N ILE A 133 -5.38 10.50 0.07
CA ILE A 133 -4.60 9.27 -0.14
C ILE A 133 -4.12 9.21 -1.58
N VAL A 134 -2.87 8.80 -1.79
CA VAL A 134 -2.23 8.53 -3.09
C VAL A 134 -1.57 7.15 -3.05
N SER A 135 -2.11 6.16 -3.79
CA SER A 135 -1.62 4.76 -3.71
C SER A 135 -1.43 4.13 -5.09
N ASN A 136 -0.38 3.31 -5.23
CA ASN A 136 -0.14 2.47 -6.41
C ASN A 136 -0.84 1.10 -6.34
N GLY A 137 -1.54 0.78 -5.26
CA GLY A 137 -2.19 -0.51 -5.07
C GLY A 137 -3.32 -0.84 -6.04
N THR A 138 -3.87 -2.04 -5.92
CA THR A 138 -5.07 -2.50 -6.66
C THR A 138 -6.32 -1.83 -6.11
N ALA A 139 -7.16 -1.26 -6.98
CA ALA A 139 -8.29 -0.42 -6.57
C ALA A 139 -9.25 -1.14 -5.61
N THR A 140 -9.68 -2.35 -5.97
CA THR A 140 -10.62 -3.14 -5.14
C THR A 140 -10.04 -3.50 -3.77
N VAL A 141 -8.75 -3.79 -3.70
CA VAL A 141 -8.04 -4.10 -2.46
C VAL A 141 -7.96 -2.86 -1.57
N GLN A 142 -7.50 -1.73 -2.13
CA GLN A 142 -7.33 -0.49 -1.36
C GLN A 142 -8.66 0.07 -0.87
N ASP A 143 -9.72 0.05 -1.72
CA ASP A 143 -11.06 0.49 -1.30
C ASP A 143 -11.56 -0.31 -0.09
N ARG A 144 -11.42 -1.64 -0.11
CA ARG A 144 -11.85 -2.50 1.00
C ARG A 144 -11.04 -2.25 2.27
N ARG A 145 -9.72 -2.09 2.14
CA ARG A 145 -8.82 -1.82 3.28
C ARG A 145 -9.12 -0.46 3.92
N ILE A 146 -9.30 0.57 3.12
CA ILE A 146 -9.64 1.92 3.59
C ILE A 146 -10.99 1.93 4.30
N ALA A 147 -12.01 1.29 3.71
CA ALA A 147 -13.34 1.17 4.31
C ALA A 147 -13.30 0.33 5.60
N GLY A 148 -12.62 -0.82 5.60
CA GLY A 148 -12.47 -1.67 6.77
C GLY A 148 -11.77 -0.96 7.94
N ALA A 149 -10.76 -0.14 7.65
CA ALA A 149 -10.07 0.68 8.65
C ALA A 149 -10.86 1.95 9.04
N LYS A 150 -12.01 2.24 8.41
CA LYS A 150 -12.84 3.44 8.62
C LYS A 150 -12.07 4.74 8.41
N LEU A 151 -11.17 4.74 7.43
CA LEU A 151 -10.29 5.88 7.15
C LEU A 151 -10.95 6.93 6.25
N GLU A 152 -11.98 6.57 5.47
CA GLU A 152 -12.64 7.45 4.48
C GLU A 152 -13.01 8.82 5.04
N LYS A 153 -13.46 8.87 6.30
CA LYS A 153 -13.91 10.10 6.95
C LYS A 153 -12.81 11.16 7.11
N TYR A 154 -11.53 10.79 7.04
CA TYR A 154 -10.41 11.72 7.20
C TYR A 154 -9.97 12.38 5.89
N PHE A 155 -10.36 11.81 4.74
CA PHE A 155 -9.82 12.20 3.45
C PHE A 155 -10.85 12.84 2.53
N ASP A 156 -10.48 13.99 1.95
CA ASP A 156 -11.31 14.66 0.95
C ASP A 156 -11.43 13.85 -0.34
N LYS A 157 -10.33 13.20 -0.76
CA LYS A 157 -10.29 12.29 -1.92
C LYS A 157 -9.23 11.21 -1.75
N ILE A 158 -9.46 10.10 -2.44
CA ILE A 158 -8.59 8.92 -2.50
C ILE A 158 -8.21 8.69 -3.96
N PHE A 159 -6.91 8.75 -4.25
CA PHE A 159 -6.35 8.58 -5.57
C PHE A 159 -5.61 7.24 -5.64
N ILE A 160 -6.13 6.31 -6.43
CA ILE A 160 -5.54 5.01 -6.66
C ILE A 160 -5.11 4.91 -8.11
N SER A 161 -3.85 4.58 -8.36
CA SER A 161 -3.23 4.58 -9.68
C SER A 161 -4.00 3.77 -10.73
N GLN A 162 -4.60 2.65 -10.33
CA GLN A 162 -5.41 1.82 -11.23
C GLN A 162 -6.67 2.55 -11.71
N LYS A 163 -7.27 3.45 -10.90
CA LYS A 163 -8.42 4.26 -11.28
C LYS A 163 -8.02 5.46 -12.14
N ILE A 164 -6.81 5.99 -11.91
CA ILE A 164 -6.26 7.16 -12.61
C ILE A 164 -5.69 6.76 -13.99
N GLY A 165 -5.13 5.54 -14.10
CA GLY A 165 -4.46 5.05 -15.29
C GLY A 165 -2.94 5.32 -15.32
N PHE A 166 -2.39 5.98 -14.31
CA PHE A 166 -0.95 6.26 -14.17
C PHE A 166 -0.47 5.89 -12.78
N ASN A 167 0.76 5.38 -12.68
CA ASN A 167 1.36 5.01 -11.39
C ASN A 167 2.29 6.13 -10.88
N LYS A 168 2.39 6.31 -9.58
CA LYS A 168 3.48 7.08 -8.99
C LYS A 168 4.82 6.44 -9.39
N PRO A 169 5.87 7.18 -9.70
CA PRO A 169 6.03 8.64 -9.61
C PRO A 169 5.72 9.41 -10.91
N ASP A 170 4.98 8.84 -11.87
CA ASP A 170 4.63 9.54 -13.12
C ASP A 170 3.89 10.85 -12.80
N ILE A 171 4.35 11.96 -13.41
CA ILE A 171 3.75 13.29 -13.20
C ILE A 171 2.26 13.34 -13.57
N ARG A 172 1.80 12.47 -14.48
CA ARG A 172 0.39 12.39 -14.88
C ARG A 172 -0.51 11.78 -13.80
N PHE A 173 0.08 11.19 -12.76
CA PHE A 173 -0.65 10.75 -11.58
C PHE A 173 -1.14 11.94 -10.74
N PHE A 174 -0.35 13.00 -10.67
CA PHE A 174 -0.58 14.22 -9.89
C PHE A 174 -1.19 15.33 -10.74
#